data_8e6ab4906a1af76ba49530f8e71aa17c
#
_entry.id   8e6ab4906a1af76ba49530f8e71aa17c
#
_cell.length_a   1.000
_cell.length_b   1.000
_cell.length_c   1.000
_cell.angle_alpha   90.00
_cell.angle_beta   90.00
_cell.angle_gamma   90.00
#
_symmetry.space_group_name_H-M   'P 1'
#
loop_
_entity.id
_entity.type
_entity.pdbx_description
1 polymer ?
#
loop_
_entity_poly.entity_id
_entity_poly.type
_entity_poly.pdbx_seq_one_letter_code
_entity_poly.pdbx_strand_id
1 'polypeptide(L)'
;MDISKLPNLSVINVFSEPECRFIIHHIERSAHKLKISDDYGCETLSAYEMDISELDPVVYNFIKERVTGLTKLRLEQSFVIKYNKDLIPSMGLHYDLTTLSTVINLNNDFIGGGTNFPLLKHTHRGQDHNPGDAIVFKSDKLNSWHEALPVEDGTRYVINLKFQKWKSVFRVFWDIIVTYSYMKIKNLKKSKTNI
;
A
#
# COMPACT_ATOMS: atom_id res chain seq x y z
N MET A 1 3.92 -6.28 19.97
CA MET A 1 4.75 -5.15 19.46
C MET A 1 3.81 -4.06 18.99
N ASP A 2 4.10 -2.78 19.21
CA ASP A 2 3.25 -1.68 18.69
C ASP A 2 4.04 -0.98 17.58
N ILE A 3 3.68 -1.25 16.33
CA ILE A 3 4.39 -0.72 15.15
C ILE A 3 4.29 0.81 15.03
N SER A 4 3.32 1.45 15.70
CA SER A 4 3.22 2.92 15.69
C SER A 4 4.37 3.61 16.42
N LYS A 5 5.13 2.86 17.22
CA LYS A 5 6.29 3.34 17.98
C LYS A 5 7.62 3.12 17.25
N LEU A 6 7.61 2.39 16.13
CA LEU A 6 8.81 2.14 15.35
C LEU A 6 9.32 3.44 14.69
N PRO A 7 10.61 3.51 14.35
CA PRO A 7 11.14 4.54 13.47
C PRO A 7 10.39 4.59 12.15
N ASN A 8 10.45 5.73 11.46
CA ASN A 8 9.95 5.80 10.10
C ASN A 8 10.78 4.87 9.18
N LEU A 9 10.13 4.19 8.25
CA LEU A 9 10.74 3.17 7.39
C LEU A 9 11.38 2.03 8.22
N SER A 10 10.57 1.27 8.90
CA SER A 10 10.97 0.03 9.58
C SER A 10 10.49 -1.18 8.80
N VAL A 11 11.27 -2.25 8.83
CA VAL A 11 10.86 -3.55 8.29
C VAL A 11 10.56 -4.49 9.45
N ILE A 12 9.45 -5.21 9.34
CA ILE A 12 9.02 -6.24 10.31
C ILE A 12 8.54 -7.47 9.56
N ASN A 13 8.62 -8.64 10.18
CA ASN A 13 7.95 -9.82 9.65
C ASN A 13 6.54 -9.93 10.24
N VAL A 14 5.53 -10.13 9.38
CA VAL A 14 4.11 -10.25 9.74
C VAL A 14 3.61 -11.68 9.50
N PHE A 15 4.01 -12.28 8.39
CA PHE A 15 3.62 -13.63 8.01
C PHE A 15 4.86 -14.49 7.72
N SER A 16 4.76 -15.78 7.94
CA SER A 16 5.72 -16.73 7.41
C SER A 16 5.48 -16.97 5.92
N GLU A 17 6.47 -17.49 5.22
CA GLU A 17 6.34 -17.82 3.79
C GLU A 17 5.20 -18.81 3.49
N PRO A 18 4.97 -19.90 4.26
CA PRO A 18 3.80 -20.76 4.07
C PRO A 18 2.47 -20.02 4.24
N GLU A 19 2.37 -19.10 5.20
CA GLU A 19 1.18 -18.25 5.39
C GLU A 19 0.97 -17.32 4.20
N CYS A 20 2.02 -16.76 3.63
CA CYS A 20 1.93 -15.95 2.41
C CYS A 20 1.42 -16.78 1.22
N ARG A 21 1.94 -17.98 1.00
CA ARG A 21 1.44 -18.88 -0.05
C ARG A 21 -0.03 -19.25 0.14
N PHE A 22 -0.44 -19.50 1.38
CA PHE A 22 -1.85 -19.74 1.72
C PHE A 22 -2.73 -18.51 1.35
N ILE A 23 -2.30 -17.31 1.72
CA ILE A 23 -3.02 -16.07 1.39
C ILE A 23 -3.11 -15.88 -0.12
N ILE A 24 -2.00 -16.02 -0.87
CA ILE A 24 -1.97 -15.88 -2.34
C ILE A 24 -2.91 -16.87 -3.00
N HIS A 25 -2.92 -18.14 -2.56
CA HIS A 25 -3.84 -19.15 -3.09
C HIS A 25 -5.31 -18.69 -3.01
N HIS A 26 -5.71 -18.08 -1.90
CA HIS A 26 -7.07 -17.60 -1.73
C HIS A 26 -7.34 -16.29 -2.49
N ILE A 27 -6.33 -15.43 -2.67
CA ILE A 27 -6.43 -14.25 -3.54
C ILE A 27 -6.75 -14.71 -4.97
N GLU A 28 -6.02 -15.70 -5.49
CA GLU A 28 -6.25 -16.21 -6.85
C GLU A 28 -7.63 -16.87 -7.01
N ARG A 29 -8.10 -17.59 -6.01
CA ARG A 29 -9.49 -18.11 -6.01
C ARG A 29 -10.55 -17.00 -5.98
N SER A 30 -10.23 -15.87 -5.46
CA SER A 30 -11.09 -14.67 -5.39
C SER A 30 -10.76 -13.63 -6.47
N ALA A 31 -9.95 -13.98 -7.47
CA ALA A 31 -9.44 -13.03 -8.47
C ALA A 31 -10.55 -12.32 -9.27
N HIS A 32 -11.73 -12.95 -9.39
CA HIS A 32 -12.92 -12.35 -10.01
C HIS A 32 -13.48 -11.12 -9.23
N LYS A 33 -13.05 -10.92 -7.99
CA LYS A 33 -13.40 -9.77 -7.14
C LYS A 33 -12.39 -8.63 -7.24
N LEU A 34 -11.19 -8.91 -7.75
CA LEU A 34 -10.21 -7.87 -8.03
C LEU A 34 -10.74 -6.93 -9.11
N LYS A 35 -10.63 -5.65 -8.91
CA LYS A 35 -11.06 -4.62 -9.86
C LYS A 35 -10.02 -3.51 -9.92
N ILE A 36 -9.98 -2.84 -11.05
CA ILE A 36 -9.17 -1.64 -11.20
C ILE A 36 -9.87 -0.52 -10.42
N SER A 37 -9.20 -0.03 -9.39
CA SER A 37 -9.63 1.13 -8.63
C SER A 37 -9.02 2.37 -9.27
N ASP A 38 -9.87 3.33 -9.61
CA ASP A 38 -9.51 4.66 -10.10
C ASP A 38 -9.99 5.77 -9.15
N ASP A 39 -10.31 5.40 -7.92
CA ASP A 39 -10.89 6.27 -6.87
C ASP A 39 -10.10 7.56 -6.61
N TYR A 40 -8.87 7.62 -7.10
CA TYR A 40 -8.01 8.79 -6.98
C TYR A 40 -8.15 9.78 -8.15
N GLY A 41 -9.04 9.52 -9.11
CA GLY A 41 -9.29 10.39 -10.26
C GLY A 41 -8.07 10.62 -11.16
N CYS A 42 -7.16 9.65 -11.19
CA CYS A 42 -5.92 9.72 -11.94
C CYS A 42 -5.44 8.33 -12.35
N GLU A 43 -5.33 8.11 -13.66
CA GLU A 43 -4.89 6.83 -14.24
C GLU A 43 -3.57 6.29 -13.64
N THR A 44 -2.66 7.18 -13.24
CA THR A 44 -1.38 6.79 -12.64
C THR A 44 -1.50 6.31 -11.18
N LEU A 45 -2.67 6.46 -10.55
CA LEU A 45 -2.95 6.01 -9.19
C LEU A 45 -3.91 4.81 -9.16
N SER A 46 -4.20 4.22 -10.31
CA SER A 46 -5.01 2.99 -10.37
C SER A 46 -4.29 1.83 -9.70
N ALA A 47 -5.06 0.95 -9.09
CA ALA A 47 -4.59 -0.31 -8.54
C ALA A 47 -5.52 -1.44 -8.97
N TYR A 48 -4.96 -2.64 -9.14
CA TYR A 48 -5.76 -3.86 -9.30
C TYR A 48 -5.89 -4.50 -7.92
N GLU A 49 -7.01 -4.22 -7.24
CA GLU A 49 -7.16 -4.45 -5.82
C GLU A 49 -8.54 -4.97 -5.41
N MET A 50 -8.62 -5.52 -4.21
CA MET A 50 -9.85 -5.77 -3.47
C MET A 50 -9.65 -5.52 -1.98
N ASP A 51 -10.71 -5.16 -1.25
CA ASP A 51 -10.67 -5.12 0.21
C ASP A 51 -10.45 -6.53 0.77
N ILE A 52 -9.66 -6.67 1.83
CA ILE A 52 -9.40 -8.00 2.44
C ILE A 52 -10.67 -8.67 2.96
N SER A 53 -11.72 -7.90 3.27
CA SER A 53 -13.02 -8.44 3.70
C SER A 53 -13.78 -9.17 2.58
N GLU A 54 -13.36 -8.98 1.32
CA GLU A 54 -13.91 -9.70 0.16
C GLU A 54 -13.28 -11.10 -0.02
N LEU A 55 -12.20 -11.40 0.70
CA LEU A 55 -11.62 -12.75 0.73
C LEU A 55 -12.54 -13.75 1.40
N ASP A 56 -12.22 -15.03 1.23
CA ASP A 56 -12.86 -16.10 2.01
C ASP A 56 -12.81 -15.79 3.51
N PRO A 57 -13.90 -16.00 4.29
CA PRO A 57 -13.95 -15.67 5.72
C PRO A 57 -12.83 -16.28 6.56
N VAL A 58 -12.33 -17.46 6.20
CA VAL A 58 -11.21 -18.11 6.92
C VAL A 58 -9.94 -17.27 6.76
N VAL A 59 -9.63 -16.87 5.52
CA VAL A 59 -8.45 -16.06 5.23
C VAL A 59 -8.58 -14.64 5.78
N TYR A 60 -9.74 -14.04 5.62
CA TYR A 60 -10.03 -12.74 6.20
C TYR A 60 -9.79 -12.72 7.72
N ASN A 61 -10.36 -13.68 8.46
CA ASN A 61 -10.19 -13.77 9.90
C ASN A 61 -8.72 -14.03 10.28
N PHE A 62 -8.02 -14.89 9.53
CA PHE A 62 -6.61 -15.16 9.73
C PHE A 62 -5.75 -13.88 9.59
N ILE A 63 -5.96 -13.11 8.51
CA ILE A 63 -5.24 -11.84 8.31
C ILE A 63 -5.61 -10.85 9.41
N LYS A 64 -6.90 -10.71 9.71
CA LYS A 64 -7.43 -9.77 10.71
C LYS A 64 -6.83 -10.02 12.11
N GLU A 65 -6.77 -11.24 12.55
CA GLU A 65 -6.17 -11.60 13.84
C GLU A 65 -4.70 -11.18 13.92
N ARG A 66 -3.94 -11.43 12.85
CA ARG A 66 -2.54 -11.06 12.78
C ARG A 66 -2.34 -9.54 12.78
N VAL A 67 -3.16 -8.83 12.02
CA VAL A 67 -3.06 -7.38 11.80
C VAL A 67 -3.52 -6.58 13.02
N THR A 68 -4.57 -6.99 13.71
CA THR A 68 -5.07 -6.29 14.90
C THR A 68 -4.07 -6.27 16.05
N GLY A 69 -3.14 -7.22 16.08
CA GLY A 69 -2.05 -7.26 17.07
C GLY A 69 -0.88 -6.30 16.79
N LEU A 70 -0.84 -5.68 15.61
CA LEU A 70 0.31 -4.88 15.20
C LEU A 70 0.35 -3.49 15.87
N THR A 71 -0.79 -2.88 16.12
CA THR A 71 -0.88 -1.54 16.69
C THR A 71 -2.22 -1.29 17.40
N LYS A 72 -2.23 -0.27 18.27
CA LYS A 72 -3.47 0.24 18.90
C LYS A 72 -4.22 1.25 18.02
N LEU A 73 -3.68 1.61 16.86
CA LEU A 73 -4.37 2.47 15.90
C LEU A 73 -5.53 1.72 15.25
N ARG A 74 -6.56 2.45 14.83
CA ARG A 74 -7.68 1.87 14.10
C ARG A 74 -7.25 1.54 12.67
N LEU A 75 -7.51 0.33 12.22
CA LEU A 75 -7.40 -0.03 10.80
C LEU A 75 -8.48 0.74 10.03
N GLU A 76 -8.07 1.57 9.08
CA GLU A 76 -8.96 2.42 8.27
C GLU A 76 -9.23 1.79 6.91
N GLN A 77 -8.19 1.25 6.29
CA GLN A 77 -8.24 0.62 4.98
C GLN A 77 -7.33 -0.60 4.94
N SER A 78 -7.73 -1.60 4.18
CA SER A 78 -7.00 -2.86 4.04
C SER A 78 -7.26 -3.46 2.66
N PHE A 79 -6.23 -3.50 1.83
CA PHE A 79 -6.34 -3.97 0.46
C PHE A 79 -5.34 -5.07 0.17
N VAL A 80 -5.78 -6.08 -0.57
CA VAL A 80 -4.89 -6.90 -1.40
C VAL A 80 -4.69 -6.15 -2.71
N ILE A 81 -3.44 -5.97 -3.12
CA ILE A 81 -3.09 -5.37 -4.40
C ILE A 81 -2.23 -6.35 -5.20
N LYS A 82 -2.58 -6.51 -6.47
CA LYS A 82 -1.87 -7.34 -7.43
C LYS A 82 -1.25 -6.45 -8.51
N TYR A 83 0.07 -6.43 -8.59
CA TYR A 83 0.80 -5.75 -9.66
C TYR A 83 1.30 -6.76 -10.67
N ASN A 84 1.04 -6.49 -11.93
CA ASN A 84 1.47 -7.33 -13.05
C ASN A 84 1.70 -6.43 -14.28
N LYS A 85 2.75 -6.73 -15.07
CA LYS A 85 3.12 -5.92 -16.24
C LYS A 85 2.02 -5.76 -17.29
N ASP A 86 1.16 -6.76 -17.42
CA ASP A 86 0.12 -6.81 -18.45
C ASP A 86 -1.20 -6.15 -18.01
N LEU A 87 -1.33 -5.78 -16.73
CA LEU A 87 -2.52 -5.13 -16.15
C LEU A 87 -2.15 -3.76 -15.57
N ILE A 88 -1.84 -3.73 -14.29
CA ILE A 88 -1.42 -2.53 -13.56
C ILE A 88 -0.03 -2.82 -12.97
N PRO A 89 1.06 -2.38 -13.63
CA PRO A 89 2.41 -2.71 -13.18
C PRO A 89 2.87 -1.89 -11.97
N SER A 90 2.31 -0.72 -11.76
CA SER A 90 2.79 0.26 -10.78
C SER A 90 1.66 1.14 -10.26
N MET A 91 1.95 1.88 -9.19
CA MET A 91 1.10 2.98 -8.71
C MET A 91 1.96 4.24 -8.58
N GLY A 92 1.52 5.33 -9.19
CA GLY A 92 2.26 6.59 -9.23
C GLY A 92 2.44 7.24 -7.85
N LEU A 93 3.25 8.27 -7.82
CA LEU A 93 3.61 9.00 -6.60
C LEU A 93 2.37 9.58 -5.92
N HIS A 94 2.16 9.20 -4.65
CA HIS A 94 1.00 9.60 -3.84
C HIS A 94 1.36 9.73 -2.35
N TYR A 95 0.35 10.10 -1.58
CA TYR A 95 0.41 10.30 -0.13
C TYR A 95 -0.85 9.71 0.51
N ASP A 96 -0.69 8.88 1.52
CA ASP A 96 -1.80 8.07 2.06
C ASP A 96 -2.81 8.79 2.95
N LEU A 97 -2.58 10.01 3.37
CA LEU A 97 -3.49 10.77 4.26
C LEU A 97 -3.88 10.05 5.58
N THR A 98 -3.12 9.07 6.01
CA THR A 98 -3.32 8.30 7.24
C THR A 98 -2.18 8.50 8.23
N THR A 99 -2.27 7.94 9.43
CA THR A 99 -1.21 8.09 10.44
C THR A 99 -0.04 7.17 10.18
N LEU A 100 -0.32 5.94 9.77
CA LEU A 100 0.65 4.87 9.57
C LEU A 100 0.19 3.99 8.42
N SER A 101 1.09 3.64 7.53
CA SER A 101 0.87 2.68 6.45
C SER A 101 1.84 1.51 6.55
N THR A 102 1.39 0.38 6.05
CA THR A 102 2.18 -0.86 6.03
C THR A 102 1.93 -1.55 4.70
N VAL A 103 3.00 -1.89 3.99
CA VAL A 103 2.96 -2.70 2.77
C VAL A 103 3.65 -4.02 3.06
N ILE A 104 2.88 -5.11 3.10
CA ILE A 104 3.35 -6.48 3.36
C ILE A 104 3.56 -7.16 2.02
N ASN A 105 4.79 -7.59 1.71
CA ASN A 105 5.06 -8.38 0.51
C ASN A 105 4.68 -9.83 0.76
N LEU A 106 3.84 -10.41 -0.10
CA LEU A 106 3.43 -11.80 0.02
C LEU A 106 4.32 -12.76 -0.78
N ASN A 107 5.08 -12.25 -1.75
CA ASN A 107 6.04 -13.01 -2.55
C ASN A 107 7.25 -12.16 -2.94
N ASN A 108 8.26 -12.80 -3.50
CA ASN A 108 9.49 -12.16 -3.99
C ASN A 108 9.98 -12.74 -5.32
N ASP A 109 9.17 -13.57 -5.98
CA ASP A 109 9.44 -14.25 -7.25
C ASP A 109 8.96 -13.45 -8.48
N PHE A 110 9.29 -12.16 -8.51
CA PHE A 110 8.99 -11.21 -9.59
C PHE A 110 10.23 -10.34 -9.88
N ILE A 111 10.26 -9.66 -11.02
CA ILE A 111 11.33 -8.72 -11.41
C ILE A 111 10.79 -7.29 -11.38
N GLY A 112 11.61 -6.34 -10.97
CA GLY A 112 11.21 -4.95 -10.78
C GLY A 112 10.41 -4.76 -9.48
N GLY A 113 9.42 -3.87 -9.51
CA GLY A 113 8.55 -3.61 -8.35
C GLY A 113 9.26 -2.96 -7.16
N GLY A 114 8.54 -2.85 -6.06
CA GLY A 114 9.03 -2.23 -4.83
C GLY A 114 8.22 -1.01 -4.44
N THR A 115 8.59 -0.40 -3.31
CA THR A 115 8.01 0.88 -2.84
C THR A 115 9.12 1.91 -2.73
N ASN A 116 9.03 2.97 -3.51
CA ASN A 116 10.03 4.04 -3.56
C ASN A 116 9.54 5.24 -2.75
N PHE A 117 10.43 5.83 -1.97
CA PHE A 117 10.23 7.04 -1.16
C PHE A 117 11.22 8.11 -1.64
N PRO A 118 10.89 8.89 -2.69
CA PRO A 118 11.85 9.81 -3.31
C PRO A 118 12.43 10.85 -2.36
N LEU A 119 11.60 11.40 -1.45
CA LEU A 119 12.04 12.41 -0.49
C LEU A 119 12.91 11.85 0.64
N LEU A 120 12.86 10.55 0.87
CA LEU A 120 13.73 9.84 1.82
C LEU A 120 14.94 9.19 1.12
N LYS A 121 15.02 9.28 -0.22
CA LYS A 121 16.06 8.62 -1.04
C LYS A 121 16.17 7.13 -0.71
N HIS A 122 15.03 6.48 -0.52
CA HIS A 122 14.95 5.07 -0.13
C HIS A 122 14.01 4.30 -1.04
N THR A 123 14.44 3.12 -1.47
CA THR A 123 13.62 2.16 -2.20
C THR A 123 13.61 0.84 -1.44
N HIS A 124 12.41 0.39 -1.08
CA HIS A 124 12.19 -0.93 -0.50
C HIS A 124 11.78 -1.88 -1.62
N ARG A 125 12.70 -2.75 -2.04
CA ARG A 125 12.47 -3.76 -3.07
C ARG A 125 11.98 -5.05 -2.44
N GLY A 126 10.86 -5.59 -2.93
CA GLY A 126 10.28 -6.81 -2.37
C GLY A 126 11.20 -8.02 -2.51
N GLN A 127 12.01 -8.07 -3.57
CA GLN A 127 12.95 -9.18 -3.81
C GLN A 127 14.09 -9.26 -2.78
N ASP A 128 14.43 -8.14 -2.14
CA ASP A 128 15.51 -8.07 -1.15
C ASP A 128 15.03 -8.53 0.25
N HIS A 129 13.76 -8.93 0.37
CA HIS A 129 13.11 -9.31 1.62
C HIS A 129 12.40 -10.65 1.50
N ASN A 130 12.13 -11.28 2.65
CA ASN A 130 11.38 -12.53 2.67
C ASN A 130 9.88 -12.28 2.44
N PRO A 131 9.15 -13.24 1.84
CA PRO A 131 7.70 -13.21 1.87
C PRO A 131 7.19 -13.05 3.31
N GLY A 132 6.22 -12.15 3.49
CA GLY A 132 5.68 -11.78 4.81
C GLY A 132 6.38 -10.62 5.50
N ASP A 133 7.51 -10.15 4.97
CA ASP A 133 8.12 -8.91 5.45
C ASP A 133 7.31 -7.70 4.98
N ALA A 134 7.20 -6.74 5.86
CA ALA A 134 6.42 -5.53 5.67
C ALA A 134 7.26 -4.28 5.91
N ILE A 135 7.19 -3.32 5.00
CA ILE A 135 7.66 -1.98 5.28
C ILE A 135 6.57 -1.20 6.02
N VAL A 136 6.96 -0.58 7.15
CA VAL A 136 6.10 0.25 8.00
C VAL A 136 6.59 1.69 7.91
N PHE A 137 5.71 2.63 7.62
CA PHE A 137 6.07 4.04 7.53
C PHE A 137 4.97 4.97 8.07
N LYS A 138 5.43 6.09 8.64
CA LYS A 138 4.52 7.14 9.14
C LYS A 138 4.02 7.96 7.96
N SER A 139 2.83 7.67 7.51
CA SER A 139 2.21 8.30 6.35
C SER A 139 1.63 9.70 6.61
N ASP A 140 1.74 10.18 7.86
CA ASP A 140 1.38 11.55 8.25
C ASP A 140 2.54 12.56 8.14
N LYS A 141 3.65 12.17 7.54
CA LYS A 141 4.83 13.02 7.35
C LYS A 141 4.95 13.49 5.90
N LEU A 142 5.33 14.75 5.70
CA LEU A 142 5.49 15.32 4.35
C LEU A 142 6.49 14.56 3.47
N ASN A 143 7.45 13.88 4.08
CA ASN A 143 8.44 13.09 3.37
C ASN A 143 8.00 11.64 3.10
N SER A 144 6.77 11.27 3.41
CA SER A 144 6.21 9.94 3.17
C SER A 144 5.55 9.77 1.79
N TRP A 145 5.73 10.72 0.89
CA TRP A 145 5.38 10.53 -0.52
C TRP A 145 6.05 9.29 -1.06
N HIS A 146 5.28 8.40 -1.68
CA HIS A 146 5.77 7.12 -2.18
C HIS A 146 5.04 6.68 -3.43
N GLU A 147 5.63 5.72 -4.12
CA GLU A 147 5.11 5.10 -5.33
C GLU A 147 5.40 3.60 -5.33
N ALA A 148 4.57 2.81 -6.00
CA ALA A 148 4.90 1.44 -6.33
C ALA A 148 5.63 1.43 -7.68
N LEU A 149 6.87 0.92 -7.69
CA LEU A 149 7.67 0.80 -8.89
C LEU A 149 7.10 -0.27 -9.84
N PRO A 150 7.31 -0.13 -11.16
CA PRO A 150 6.83 -1.08 -12.13
C PRO A 150 7.33 -2.49 -11.91
N VAL A 151 6.43 -3.48 -11.96
CA VAL A 151 6.76 -4.89 -12.10
C VAL A 151 7.08 -5.15 -13.57
N GLU A 152 8.28 -5.65 -13.82
CA GLU A 152 8.83 -5.89 -15.16
C GLU A 152 8.56 -7.32 -15.65
N ASP A 153 8.50 -8.28 -14.71
CA ASP A 153 8.14 -9.67 -14.96
C ASP A 153 7.56 -10.33 -13.72
N GLY A 154 6.70 -11.35 -13.93
CA GLY A 154 5.99 -12.02 -12.85
C GLY A 154 4.82 -11.21 -12.29
N THR A 155 4.41 -11.55 -11.07
CA THR A 155 3.30 -10.91 -10.34
C THR A 155 3.71 -10.63 -8.91
N ARG A 156 3.55 -9.39 -8.47
CA ARG A 156 3.77 -8.96 -7.09
C ARG A 156 2.43 -8.88 -6.36
N TYR A 157 2.32 -9.59 -5.24
CA TYR A 157 1.18 -9.56 -4.33
C TYR A 157 1.56 -8.81 -3.05
N VAL A 158 0.75 -7.85 -2.65
CA VAL A 158 0.93 -7.13 -1.38
C VAL A 158 -0.39 -7.00 -0.63
N ILE A 159 -0.30 -6.92 0.70
CA ILE A 159 -1.36 -6.41 1.55
C ILE A 159 -0.98 -5.00 1.98
N ASN A 160 -1.81 -4.02 1.64
CA ASN A 160 -1.65 -2.64 2.08
C ASN A 160 -2.61 -2.37 3.23
N LEU A 161 -2.07 -1.92 4.38
CA LEU A 161 -2.85 -1.60 5.56
C LEU A 161 -2.61 -0.14 5.95
N LYS A 162 -3.69 0.59 6.16
CA LYS A 162 -3.66 1.99 6.56
C LYS A 162 -4.32 2.17 7.91
N PHE A 163 -3.57 2.70 8.86
CA PHE A 163 -4.00 2.89 10.24
C PHE A 163 -4.13 4.36 10.60
N GLN A 164 -5.17 4.68 11.36
CA GLN A 164 -5.51 6.05 11.71
C GLN A 164 -5.69 6.24 13.22
N LYS A 165 -5.13 7.33 13.75
CA LYS A 165 -5.57 7.89 15.03
C LYS A 165 -6.96 8.51 14.87
N TRP A 166 -7.68 8.69 15.97
CA TRP A 166 -8.87 9.56 15.97
C TRP A 166 -8.49 10.92 15.37
N LYS A 167 -9.18 11.29 14.28
CA LYS A 167 -8.92 12.58 13.60
C LYS A 167 -9.39 13.71 14.50
N SER A 168 -8.49 14.59 14.90
CA SER A 168 -8.91 15.91 15.40
C SER A 168 -9.44 16.74 14.22
N VAL A 169 -10.34 17.70 14.48
CA VAL A 169 -10.87 18.61 13.44
C VAL A 169 -9.75 19.32 12.68
N PHE A 170 -8.68 19.70 13.37
CA PHE A 170 -7.48 20.30 12.75
C PHE A 170 -6.78 19.36 11.76
N ARG A 171 -6.76 18.06 12.02
CA ARG A 171 -6.16 17.09 11.12
C ARG A 171 -6.98 16.93 9.84
N VAL A 172 -8.31 16.87 9.94
CA VAL A 172 -9.19 16.81 8.76
C VAL A 172 -9.00 18.05 7.89
N PHE A 173 -8.88 19.22 8.49
CA PHE A 173 -8.62 20.48 7.77
C PHE A 173 -7.26 20.46 7.05
N TRP A 174 -6.22 19.94 7.69
CA TRP A 174 -4.90 19.80 7.10
C TRP A 174 -4.88 18.81 5.94
N ASP A 175 -5.53 17.67 6.10
CA ASP A 175 -5.67 16.65 5.05
C ASP A 175 -6.36 17.23 3.80
N ILE A 176 -7.39 18.06 3.97
CA ILE A 176 -8.07 18.77 2.88
C ILE A 176 -7.12 19.73 2.15
N ILE A 177 -6.34 20.55 2.90
CA ILE A 177 -5.40 21.51 2.31
C ILE A 177 -4.32 20.78 1.50
N VAL A 178 -3.74 19.71 2.05
CA VAL A 178 -2.68 18.94 1.38
C VAL A 178 -3.22 18.32 0.09
N THR A 179 -4.40 17.71 0.15
CA THR A 179 -5.05 17.10 -1.02
C THR A 179 -5.35 18.15 -2.10
N TYR A 180 -5.91 19.29 -1.70
CA TYR A 180 -6.21 20.40 -2.64
C TYR A 180 -4.95 20.97 -3.29
N SER A 181 -3.90 21.18 -2.50
CA SER A 181 -2.61 21.68 -3.01
C SER A 181 -1.97 20.70 -3.99
N TYR A 182 -2.05 19.41 -3.71
CA TYR A 182 -1.56 18.36 -4.61
C TYR A 182 -2.30 18.34 -5.95
N MET A 183 -3.64 18.37 -5.91
CA MET A 183 -4.46 18.42 -7.14
C MET A 183 -4.15 19.66 -7.99
N LYS A 184 -3.93 20.81 -7.36
CA LYS A 184 -3.57 22.05 -8.04
C LYS A 184 -2.22 21.97 -8.74
N ILE A 185 -1.19 21.41 -8.08
CA ILE A 185 0.14 21.21 -8.66
C ILE A 185 0.08 20.25 -9.84
N LYS A 186 -0.72 19.20 -9.74
CA LYS A 186 -0.88 18.19 -10.79
C LYS A 186 -1.58 18.76 -12.04
N ASN A 187 -2.62 19.55 -11.84
CA ASN A 187 -3.32 20.24 -12.94
C ASN A 187 -2.42 21.27 -13.66
N LEU A 188 -1.52 21.95 -12.94
CA LEU A 188 -0.53 22.85 -13.52
C LEU A 188 0.55 22.09 -14.35
N LYS A 189 0.88 20.85 -14.00
CA LYS A 189 1.80 20.03 -14.82
C LYS A 189 1.13 19.50 -16.09
N LYS A 190 -0.13 19.08 -16.04
CA LYS A 190 -0.89 18.67 -17.22
C LYS A 190 -1.04 19.81 -18.27
N SER A 191 -1.21 21.05 -17.82
CA SER A 191 -1.33 22.20 -18.71
C SER A 191 -0.03 22.58 -19.44
N LYS A 192 1.14 22.16 -18.92
CA LYS A 192 2.46 22.42 -19.52
C LYS A 192 2.95 21.32 -20.48
N THR A 193 2.32 20.15 -20.48
CA THR A 193 2.66 19.04 -21.40
C THR A 193 1.79 19.02 -22.67
N ASN A 194 0.80 19.90 -22.77
CA ASN A 194 -0.08 20.05 -23.95
C ASN A 194 0.22 21.31 -24.77
N ILE A 195 1.47 21.80 -24.72
CA ILE A 195 1.98 22.87 -25.60
C ILE A 195 3.15 22.33 -26.41
#